data_866c7966896ea47025a8cf42a9f378b0
#
_entry.id   866c7966896ea47025a8cf42a9f378b0
#
_cell.length_a   1.000
_cell.length_b   1.000
_cell.length_c   1.000
_cell.angle_alpha   90.00
_cell.angle_beta   90.00
_cell.angle_gamma   90.00
#
_symmetry.space_group_name_H-M   'P 1'
#
loop_
_entity.id
_entity.type
_entity.pdbx_description
1 polymer ?
#
loop_
_entity_poly.entity_id
_entity_poly.type
_entity_poly.pdbx_seq_one_letter_code
_entity_poly.pdbx_strand_id
1 'polypeptide(L)'
;MKNKLNVSFVLGIRNAERTLRECLNGILMQNYPKEMYEIIIVDGNSTDSTLSIIDEYMNFNKNLILMHNPKKLSEGRGMSKDLGIKAAKGKFVVLLDHDNIILGKDWLNQMLSPFNDKSIMASQSLLDYTKGDSNFIKYVNTLGVEDPFATPYSLVAQVVLHPNKFRIINDYYIHELNPRHVLFGGANGCVFRKEVFEDINGYTRDVDVFASMADLRMKVAVPLNPRVYHKTSSDLFNFMKKKGIYFYRFIKNDYKIKKYNWVERRASDKLRFLLLVLSSLSILPSLITSLNQVFKTGKFFWLLHPFYVFYISLEYIIISLFNIKNFLHYYLR
;
A
#
# COMPACT_ATOMS: atom_id res chain seq x y z
N MET A 1 -30.44 19.09 -10.70
CA MET A 1 -29.30 19.24 -9.77
C MET A 1 -28.07 18.66 -10.46
N LYS A 2 -26.95 19.39 -10.61
CA LYS A 2 -25.70 18.80 -11.12
C LYS A 2 -25.27 17.74 -10.11
N ASN A 3 -25.14 16.48 -10.55
CA ASN A 3 -24.62 15.41 -9.70
C ASN A 3 -23.24 15.83 -9.17
N LYS A 4 -23.14 15.98 -7.85
CA LYS A 4 -21.88 16.40 -7.22
C LYS A 4 -20.92 15.21 -7.28
N LEU A 5 -19.69 15.43 -7.75
CA LEU A 5 -18.64 14.41 -7.72
C LEU A 5 -18.51 13.82 -6.31
N ASN A 6 -18.50 12.48 -6.22
CA ASN A 6 -18.43 11.76 -4.96
C ASN A 6 -17.05 11.12 -4.75
N VAL A 7 -16.39 10.69 -5.83
CA VAL A 7 -15.11 9.97 -5.77
C VAL A 7 -14.08 10.58 -6.71
N SER A 8 -12.84 10.71 -6.26
CA SER A 8 -11.69 11.05 -7.09
C SER A 8 -10.66 9.93 -7.01
N PHE A 9 -10.41 9.24 -8.11
CA PHE A 9 -9.25 8.36 -8.24
C PHE A 9 -8.02 9.21 -8.48
N VAL A 10 -6.95 8.99 -7.71
CA VAL A 10 -5.69 9.73 -7.82
C VAL A 10 -4.56 8.75 -8.08
N LEU A 11 -3.90 8.92 -9.22
CA LEU A 11 -2.76 8.15 -9.67
C LEU A 11 -1.54 9.07 -9.88
N GLY A 12 -0.49 8.88 -9.09
CA GLY A 12 0.82 9.50 -9.33
C GLY A 12 1.68 8.53 -10.13
N ILE A 13 1.97 8.84 -11.39
CA ILE A 13 2.61 7.90 -12.31
C ILE A 13 3.90 8.43 -12.92
N ARG A 14 4.75 7.49 -13.36
CA ARG A 14 5.90 7.76 -14.23
C ARG A 14 6.32 6.48 -14.94
N ASN A 15 6.43 6.53 -16.28
CA ASN A 15 6.83 5.40 -17.12
C ASN A 15 5.96 4.15 -16.85
N ALA A 16 4.66 4.31 -17.05
CA ALA A 16 3.61 3.35 -16.68
C ALA A 16 3.05 2.56 -17.88
N GLU A 17 3.65 2.65 -19.08
CA GLU A 17 3.12 2.07 -20.33
C GLU A 17 2.72 0.59 -20.22
N ARG A 18 3.42 -0.17 -19.35
CA ARG A 18 3.22 -1.62 -19.24
C ARG A 18 1.95 -2.03 -18.48
N THR A 19 1.42 -1.16 -17.64
CA THR A 19 0.36 -1.52 -16.67
C THR A 19 -0.82 -0.55 -16.66
N LEU A 20 -0.62 0.67 -17.14
CA LEU A 20 -1.60 1.75 -17.05
C LEU A 20 -2.94 1.39 -17.72
N ARG A 21 -2.93 0.71 -18.87
CA ARG A 21 -4.16 0.28 -19.57
C ARG A 21 -5.02 -0.63 -18.69
N GLU A 22 -4.40 -1.62 -18.07
CA GLU A 22 -5.11 -2.57 -17.19
C GLU A 22 -5.66 -1.85 -15.96
N CYS A 23 -4.88 -0.94 -15.36
CA CYS A 23 -5.31 -0.12 -14.23
C CYS A 23 -6.53 0.74 -14.58
N LEU A 24 -6.48 1.50 -15.69
CA LEU A 24 -7.58 2.34 -16.13
C LEU A 24 -8.83 1.53 -16.49
N ASN A 25 -8.67 0.40 -17.16
CA ASN A 25 -9.79 -0.50 -17.46
C ASN A 25 -10.47 -0.99 -16.17
N GLY A 26 -9.69 -1.34 -15.13
CA GLY A 26 -10.22 -1.72 -13.83
C GLY A 26 -11.08 -0.63 -13.18
N ILE A 27 -10.69 0.64 -13.33
CA ILE A 27 -11.49 1.79 -12.84
C ILE A 27 -12.75 1.98 -13.69
N LEU A 28 -12.61 1.96 -15.01
CA LEU A 28 -13.70 2.27 -15.95
C LEU A 28 -14.80 1.20 -15.99
N MET A 29 -14.49 -0.04 -15.60
CA MET A 29 -15.46 -1.13 -15.55
C MET A 29 -16.33 -1.17 -14.30
N GLN A 30 -16.11 -0.25 -13.34
CA GLN A 30 -16.88 -0.25 -12.09
C GLN A 30 -18.37 0.06 -12.34
N ASN A 31 -19.26 -0.68 -11.65
CA ASN A 31 -20.71 -0.43 -11.57
C ASN A 31 -20.99 0.78 -10.69
N TYR A 32 -20.50 1.93 -11.12
CA TYR A 32 -20.68 3.21 -10.43
C TYR A 32 -20.97 4.30 -11.46
N PRO A 33 -21.88 5.26 -11.18
CA PRO A 33 -22.23 6.30 -12.14
C PRO A 33 -20.99 7.09 -12.55
N LYS A 34 -20.71 7.10 -13.86
CA LYS A 34 -19.49 7.73 -14.39
C LYS A 34 -19.40 9.23 -14.09
N GLU A 35 -20.54 9.91 -14.05
CA GLU A 35 -20.65 11.33 -13.73
C GLU A 35 -20.38 11.63 -12.24
N MET A 36 -20.32 10.62 -11.37
CA MET A 36 -20.07 10.76 -9.95
C MET A 36 -18.60 10.52 -9.55
N TYR A 37 -17.73 10.18 -10.47
CA TYR A 37 -16.30 10.07 -10.19
C TYR A 37 -15.43 10.76 -11.25
N GLU A 38 -14.23 11.12 -10.87
CA GLU A 38 -13.16 11.61 -11.74
C GLU A 38 -11.91 10.76 -11.57
N ILE A 39 -11.05 10.76 -12.59
CA ILE A 39 -9.74 10.11 -12.58
C ILE A 39 -8.69 11.18 -12.77
N ILE A 40 -7.86 11.43 -11.78
CA ILE A 40 -6.78 12.41 -11.82
C ILE A 40 -5.46 11.66 -11.93
N ILE A 41 -4.82 11.80 -13.09
CA ILE A 41 -3.50 11.27 -13.36
C ILE A 41 -2.50 12.42 -13.25
N VAL A 42 -1.49 12.26 -12.40
CA VAL A 42 -0.40 13.24 -12.29
C VAL A 42 0.89 12.59 -12.78
N ASP A 43 1.29 12.97 -13.99
CA ASP A 43 2.47 12.42 -14.66
C ASP A 43 3.75 13.06 -14.13
N GLY A 44 4.70 12.23 -13.71
CA GLY A 44 6.04 12.58 -13.23
C GLY A 44 7.09 12.72 -14.34
N ASN A 45 6.72 13.27 -15.49
CA ASN A 45 7.56 13.44 -16.65
C ASN A 45 7.98 12.10 -17.28
N SER A 46 6.98 11.34 -17.72
CA SER A 46 7.18 10.07 -18.44
C SER A 46 7.87 10.27 -19.77
N THR A 47 8.68 9.28 -20.18
CA THR A 47 9.48 9.29 -21.42
C THR A 47 9.17 8.07 -22.32
N ASP A 48 8.28 7.21 -21.88
CA ASP A 48 7.75 6.06 -22.63
C ASP A 48 6.37 6.38 -23.23
N SER A 49 5.61 5.38 -23.65
CA SER A 49 4.29 5.54 -24.26
C SER A 49 3.18 5.92 -23.28
N THR A 50 3.49 6.23 -22.01
CA THR A 50 2.49 6.54 -20.97
C THR A 50 1.55 7.67 -21.37
N LEU A 51 2.08 8.80 -21.91
CA LEU A 51 1.26 9.95 -22.29
C LEU A 51 0.34 9.63 -23.47
N SER A 52 0.82 8.87 -24.47
CA SER A 52 -0.01 8.42 -25.58
C SER A 52 -1.17 7.54 -25.13
N ILE A 53 -0.96 6.68 -24.12
CA ILE A 53 -2.02 5.87 -23.53
C ILE A 53 -3.06 6.78 -22.85
N ILE A 54 -2.62 7.78 -22.10
CA ILE A 54 -3.54 8.71 -21.42
C ILE A 54 -4.39 9.47 -22.44
N ASP A 55 -3.78 9.99 -23.49
CA ASP A 55 -4.49 10.73 -24.56
C ASP A 55 -5.56 9.85 -25.21
N GLU A 56 -5.25 8.58 -25.50
CA GLU A 56 -6.24 7.62 -26.01
C GLU A 56 -7.46 7.52 -25.08
N TYR A 57 -7.24 7.37 -23.76
CA TYR A 57 -8.33 7.26 -22.79
C TYR A 57 -9.11 8.58 -22.59
N MET A 58 -8.48 9.73 -22.73
CA MET A 58 -9.13 11.03 -22.65
C MET A 58 -10.12 11.27 -23.81
N ASN A 59 -9.88 10.67 -24.97
CA ASN A 59 -10.75 10.82 -26.14
C ASN A 59 -12.18 10.28 -25.88
N PHE A 60 -12.33 9.25 -25.05
CA PHE A 60 -13.65 8.67 -24.76
C PHE A 60 -14.06 8.80 -23.26
N ASN A 61 -13.22 9.41 -22.41
CA ASN A 61 -13.52 9.59 -21.00
C ASN A 61 -13.25 11.03 -20.54
N LYS A 62 -14.31 11.85 -20.53
CA LYS A 62 -14.24 13.28 -20.16
C LYS A 62 -13.94 13.51 -18.66
N ASN A 63 -14.03 12.47 -17.83
CA ASN A 63 -13.75 12.58 -16.38
C ASN A 63 -12.30 12.27 -16.06
N LEU A 64 -11.47 11.99 -17.05
CA LEU A 64 -10.04 11.80 -16.90
C LEU A 64 -9.33 13.14 -17.05
N ILE A 65 -8.53 13.49 -16.05
CA ILE A 65 -7.78 14.74 -15.94
C ILE A 65 -6.30 14.41 -15.88
N LEU A 66 -5.51 14.94 -16.80
CA LEU A 66 -4.05 14.84 -16.78
C LEU A 66 -3.45 16.11 -16.17
N MET A 67 -2.55 15.91 -15.21
CA MET A 67 -1.71 16.93 -14.61
C MET A 67 -0.24 16.55 -14.75
N HIS A 68 0.66 17.53 -14.74
CA HIS A 68 2.10 17.29 -14.83
C HIS A 68 2.82 17.66 -13.54
N ASN A 69 3.78 16.84 -13.15
CA ASN A 69 4.71 17.10 -12.06
C ASN A 69 6.17 16.94 -12.52
N PRO A 70 6.89 18.03 -12.76
CA PRO A 70 8.28 17.97 -13.23
C PRO A 70 9.25 17.37 -12.21
N LYS A 71 8.86 17.23 -10.94
CA LYS A 71 9.71 16.71 -9.86
C LYS A 71 9.93 15.20 -9.92
N LYS A 72 9.27 14.47 -10.82
CA LYS A 72 9.48 13.05 -11.13
C LYS A 72 9.22 12.05 -9.97
N LEU A 73 8.65 12.49 -8.86
CA LEU A 73 8.34 11.66 -7.70
C LEU A 73 6.83 11.50 -7.51
N SER A 74 6.38 10.30 -7.19
CA SER A 74 4.96 10.02 -6.92
C SER A 74 4.56 10.44 -5.51
N GLU A 75 5.43 10.25 -4.53
CA GLU A 75 5.17 10.50 -3.12
C GLU A 75 5.99 11.66 -2.55
N GLY A 76 5.41 12.35 -1.58
CA GLY A 76 5.97 13.51 -0.91
C GLY A 76 5.12 14.77 -1.09
N ARG A 77 5.34 15.77 -0.22
CA ARG A 77 4.64 17.07 -0.34
C ARG A 77 4.98 17.76 -1.66
N GLY A 78 3.94 18.18 -2.39
CA GLY A 78 4.07 18.80 -3.71
C GLY A 78 4.53 17.80 -4.79
N MET A 79 4.46 16.49 -4.54
CA MET A 79 4.69 15.42 -5.51
C MET A 79 3.37 14.92 -6.08
N SER A 80 3.41 13.98 -7.03
CA SER A 80 2.27 13.64 -7.88
C SER A 80 1.01 13.29 -7.09
N LYS A 81 1.08 12.38 -6.09
CA LYS A 81 -0.11 12.03 -5.28
C LYS A 81 -0.66 13.22 -4.49
N ASP A 82 0.20 14.02 -3.85
CA ASP A 82 -0.23 15.21 -3.10
C ASP A 82 -0.92 16.25 -4.00
N LEU A 83 -0.38 16.49 -5.19
CA LEU A 83 -0.99 17.40 -6.18
C LEU A 83 -2.36 16.88 -6.64
N GLY A 84 -2.47 15.59 -6.93
CA GLY A 84 -3.73 14.98 -7.33
C GLY A 84 -4.79 15.04 -6.23
N ILE A 85 -4.42 14.78 -4.96
CA ILE A 85 -5.32 14.87 -3.82
C ILE A 85 -5.83 16.32 -3.63
N LYS A 86 -4.95 17.31 -3.79
CA LYS A 86 -5.35 18.73 -3.71
C LYS A 86 -6.32 19.13 -4.82
N ALA A 87 -6.15 18.58 -6.02
CA ALA A 87 -7.03 18.83 -7.15
C ALA A 87 -8.35 18.06 -7.07
N ALA A 88 -8.42 16.98 -6.28
CA ALA A 88 -9.59 16.13 -6.14
C ALA A 88 -10.83 16.90 -5.67
N LYS A 89 -11.97 16.67 -6.33
CA LYS A 89 -13.27 17.31 -6.03
C LYS A 89 -14.23 16.36 -5.32
N GLY A 90 -13.96 15.06 -5.35
CA GLY A 90 -14.76 14.03 -4.70
C GLY A 90 -14.71 14.13 -3.17
N LYS A 91 -15.78 13.68 -2.53
CA LYS A 91 -15.84 13.49 -1.07
C LYS A 91 -14.86 12.41 -0.61
N PHE A 92 -14.66 11.42 -1.46
CA PHE A 92 -13.74 10.31 -1.23
C PHE A 92 -12.59 10.36 -2.23
N VAL A 93 -11.38 10.05 -1.76
CA VAL A 93 -10.17 9.94 -2.57
C VAL A 93 -9.73 8.50 -2.58
N VAL A 94 -9.60 7.92 -3.76
CA VAL A 94 -9.04 6.58 -3.98
C VAL A 94 -7.59 6.72 -4.42
N LEU A 95 -6.66 6.16 -3.65
CA LEU A 95 -5.25 6.09 -4.05
C LEU A 95 -4.96 4.75 -4.70
N LEU A 96 -4.45 4.80 -5.93
CA LEU A 96 -3.99 3.65 -6.70
C LEU A 96 -2.63 3.95 -7.34
N ASP A 97 -1.76 2.96 -7.37
CA ASP A 97 -0.59 2.97 -8.22
C ASP A 97 -0.94 2.39 -9.61
N HIS A 98 -0.18 2.75 -10.63
CA HIS A 98 -0.48 2.35 -12.01
C HIS A 98 -0.40 0.84 -12.28
N ASP A 99 0.22 0.10 -11.38
CA ASP A 99 0.35 -1.36 -11.40
C ASP A 99 -0.68 -2.07 -10.53
N ASN A 100 -1.68 -1.33 -10.04
CA ASN A 100 -2.82 -1.86 -9.31
C ASN A 100 -4.02 -2.02 -10.24
N ILE A 101 -4.52 -3.24 -10.36
CA ILE A 101 -5.67 -3.60 -11.17
C ILE A 101 -6.83 -3.96 -10.25
N ILE A 102 -7.91 -3.19 -10.30
CA ILE A 102 -9.13 -3.47 -9.54
C ILE A 102 -9.77 -4.73 -10.08
N LEU A 103 -10.09 -5.67 -9.19
CA LEU A 103 -10.77 -6.92 -9.53
C LEU A 103 -12.27 -6.83 -9.23
N GLY A 104 -13.07 -7.17 -10.25
CA GLY A 104 -14.54 -7.12 -10.14
C GLY A 104 -15.15 -5.75 -10.38
N LYS A 105 -16.45 -5.74 -10.74
CA LYS A 105 -17.17 -4.53 -11.14
C LYS A 105 -17.77 -3.75 -9.95
N ASP A 106 -17.88 -4.37 -8.78
CA ASP A 106 -18.51 -3.77 -7.60
C ASP A 106 -17.51 -3.37 -6.52
N TRP A 107 -16.22 -3.37 -6.86
CA TRP A 107 -15.15 -3.03 -5.92
C TRP A 107 -15.36 -1.66 -5.29
N LEU A 108 -15.70 -0.64 -6.08
CA LEU A 108 -15.87 0.73 -5.58
C LEU A 108 -17.04 0.81 -4.59
N ASN A 109 -18.20 0.20 -4.90
CA ASN A 109 -19.34 0.18 -3.98
C ASN A 109 -19.00 -0.53 -2.67
N GLN A 110 -18.29 -1.66 -2.74
CA GLN A 110 -17.85 -2.41 -1.56
C GLN A 110 -16.84 -1.63 -0.72
N MET A 111 -15.93 -0.88 -1.37
CA MET A 111 -14.98 -0.02 -0.67
C MET A 111 -15.62 1.20 -0.03
N LEU A 112 -16.75 1.67 -0.57
CA LEU A 112 -17.49 2.81 -0.04
C LEU A 112 -18.49 2.41 1.07
N SER A 113 -18.92 1.15 1.15
CA SER A 113 -19.93 0.68 2.10
C SER A 113 -19.59 0.97 3.57
N PRO A 114 -18.33 0.85 4.04
CA PRO A 114 -17.99 1.15 5.43
C PRO A 114 -18.21 2.61 5.83
N PHE A 115 -18.20 3.54 4.88
CA PHE A 115 -18.36 4.97 5.17
C PHE A 115 -19.80 5.38 5.50
N ASN A 116 -20.75 4.44 5.52
CA ASN A 116 -22.07 4.64 6.16
C ASN A 116 -21.89 4.87 7.67
N ASP A 117 -20.87 4.28 8.29
CA ASP A 117 -20.38 4.71 9.60
C ASP A 117 -19.51 5.95 9.44
N LYS A 118 -19.98 7.09 9.99
CA LYS A 118 -19.26 8.38 9.90
C LYS A 118 -17.92 8.37 10.63
N SER A 119 -17.68 7.43 11.53
CA SER A 119 -16.42 7.30 12.27
C SER A 119 -15.30 6.64 11.42
N ILE A 120 -15.64 5.97 10.32
CA ILE A 120 -14.65 5.36 9.41
C ILE A 120 -14.05 6.44 8.52
N MET A 121 -12.73 6.60 8.60
CA MET A 121 -11.99 7.62 7.87
C MET A 121 -11.26 7.09 6.65
N ALA A 122 -10.95 5.79 6.63
CA ALA A 122 -10.37 5.14 5.46
C ALA A 122 -10.88 3.70 5.31
N SER A 123 -10.79 3.16 4.08
CA SER A 123 -11.11 1.79 3.73
C SER A 123 -9.97 1.22 2.90
N GLN A 124 -9.37 0.10 3.32
CA GLN A 124 -8.22 -0.53 2.68
C GLN A 124 -8.64 -1.82 1.99
N SER A 125 -8.37 -1.94 0.69
CA SER A 125 -8.59 -3.18 -0.07
C SER A 125 -7.59 -4.27 0.34
N LEU A 126 -8.04 -5.52 0.27
CA LEU A 126 -7.16 -6.67 0.27
C LEU A 126 -6.55 -6.85 -1.13
N LEU A 127 -5.41 -7.54 -1.21
CA LEU A 127 -4.82 -7.91 -2.49
C LEU A 127 -5.17 -9.36 -2.86
N ASP A 128 -5.11 -9.66 -4.16
CA ASP A 128 -5.33 -10.99 -4.69
C ASP A 128 -4.36 -11.27 -5.85
N TYR A 129 -4.41 -12.47 -6.41
CA TYR A 129 -3.54 -12.97 -7.47
C TYR A 129 -4.37 -13.71 -8.53
N THR A 130 -3.77 -13.91 -9.70
CA THR A 130 -4.36 -14.69 -10.80
C THR A 130 -3.88 -16.15 -10.77
N LYS A 131 -4.63 -17.05 -11.44
CA LYS A 131 -4.24 -18.47 -11.52
C LYS A 131 -2.88 -18.68 -12.17
N GLY A 132 -2.53 -17.85 -13.17
CA GLY A 132 -1.28 -17.92 -13.92
C GLY A 132 -0.05 -17.37 -13.22
N ASP A 133 -0.22 -16.70 -12.07
CA ASP A 133 0.90 -16.11 -11.34
C ASP A 133 1.82 -17.17 -10.75
N SER A 134 3.11 -16.82 -10.63
CA SER A 134 4.09 -17.63 -9.90
C SER A 134 3.69 -17.77 -8.42
N ASN A 135 4.20 -18.80 -7.76
CA ASN A 135 3.97 -18.98 -6.32
C ASN A 135 4.46 -17.79 -5.50
N PHE A 136 5.51 -17.12 -5.96
CA PHE A 136 6.02 -15.91 -5.31
C PHE A 136 5.02 -14.75 -5.39
N ILE A 137 4.46 -14.47 -6.55
CA ILE A 137 3.43 -13.42 -6.74
C ILE A 137 2.18 -13.74 -5.91
N LYS A 138 1.74 -15.01 -5.93
CA LYS A 138 0.61 -15.46 -5.09
C LYS A 138 0.86 -15.20 -3.61
N TYR A 139 2.07 -15.52 -3.15
CA TYR A 139 2.48 -15.30 -1.76
C TYR A 139 2.48 -13.81 -1.38
N VAL A 140 3.16 -12.97 -2.14
CA VAL A 140 3.29 -11.52 -1.85
C VAL A 140 1.94 -10.81 -1.91
N ASN A 141 1.13 -11.07 -2.92
CA ASN A 141 -0.21 -10.47 -3.04
C ASN A 141 -1.15 -10.96 -1.94
N THR A 142 -1.13 -12.24 -1.57
CA THR A 142 -1.96 -12.71 -0.44
C THR A 142 -1.56 -12.03 0.86
N LEU A 143 -0.27 -11.85 1.11
CA LEU A 143 0.21 -11.17 2.32
C LEU A 143 -0.06 -9.65 2.31
N GLY A 144 -0.18 -9.05 1.13
CA GLY A 144 -0.46 -7.62 0.96
C GLY A 144 0.67 -6.71 1.42
N VAL A 145 1.85 -7.27 1.61
CA VAL A 145 3.07 -6.53 1.96
C VAL A 145 4.28 -7.24 1.37
N GLU A 146 5.14 -6.43 0.80
CA GLU A 146 6.31 -6.95 0.08
C GLU A 146 7.55 -7.12 0.97
N ASP A 147 7.58 -6.50 2.15
CA ASP A 147 8.72 -6.55 3.07
C ASP A 147 8.34 -7.36 4.31
N PRO A 148 9.06 -8.45 4.63
CA PRO A 148 8.74 -9.28 5.78
C PRO A 148 8.87 -8.54 7.12
N PHE A 149 9.74 -7.52 7.21
CA PHE A 149 9.82 -6.67 8.40
C PHE A 149 8.64 -5.70 8.51
N ALA A 150 7.95 -5.44 7.41
CA ALA A 150 6.72 -4.66 7.39
C ALA A 150 5.49 -5.47 7.81
N THR A 151 5.54 -6.81 7.73
CA THR A 151 4.40 -7.70 8.04
C THR A 151 3.75 -7.43 9.41
N PRO A 152 4.48 -7.25 10.52
CA PRO A 152 3.88 -6.96 11.83
C PRO A 152 3.15 -5.62 11.89
N TYR A 153 3.41 -4.73 10.96
CA TYR A 153 2.90 -3.35 10.92
C TYR A 153 1.93 -3.12 9.75
N SER A 154 1.75 -4.08 8.85
CA SER A 154 0.80 -3.97 7.75
C SER A 154 -0.60 -4.37 8.20
N LEU A 155 -1.57 -3.47 8.05
CA LEU A 155 -2.97 -3.73 8.36
C LEU A 155 -3.50 -4.93 7.55
N VAL A 156 -3.19 -4.99 6.25
CA VAL A 156 -3.61 -6.09 5.37
C VAL A 156 -3.00 -7.42 5.83
N ALA A 157 -1.68 -7.45 6.08
CA ALA A 157 -1.01 -8.67 6.54
C ALA A 157 -1.58 -9.15 7.90
N GLN A 158 -1.84 -8.24 8.83
CA GLN A 158 -2.40 -8.59 10.14
C GLN A 158 -3.83 -9.13 10.02
N VAL A 159 -4.66 -8.57 9.15
CA VAL A 159 -6.00 -9.10 8.88
C VAL A 159 -5.93 -10.49 8.27
N VAL A 160 -5.03 -10.74 7.32
CA VAL A 160 -4.87 -12.04 6.66
C VAL A 160 -4.32 -13.12 7.61
N LEU A 161 -3.30 -12.78 8.40
CA LEU A 161 -2.63 -13.74 9.29
C LEU A 161 -3.39 -13.97 10.60
N HIS A 162 -4.05 -12.93 11.12
CA HIS A 162 -4.67 -12.91 12.44
C HIS A 162 -6.06 -12.28 12.43
N PRO A 163 -7.02 -12.75 11.58
CA PRO A 163 -8.34 -12.12 11.44
C PRO A 163 -9.09 -12.02 12.77
N ASN A 164 -8.92 -12.98 13.67
CA ASN A 164 -9.57 -13.01 14.98
C ASN A 164 -9.16 -11.86 15.93
N LYS A 165 -8.11 -11.09 15.60
CA LYS A 165 -7.72 -9.90 16.36
C LYS A 165 -8.53 -8.66 15.97
N PHE A 166 -9.33 -8.73 14.93
CA PHE A 166 -10.12 -7.63 14.41
C PHE A 166 -11.60 -7.87 14.63
N ARG A 167 -12.33 -6.81 14.98
CA ARG A 167 -13.78 -6.86 15.05
C ARG A 167 -14.35 -6.80 13.65
N ILE A 168 -15.31 -7.68 13.35
CA ILE A 168 -16.08 -7.65 12.11
C ILE A 168 -17.39 -6.91 12.37
N ILE A 169 -17.76 -6.03 11.46
CA ILE A 169 -19.05 -5.36 11.41
C ILE A 169 -19.56 -5.54 9.99
N ASN A 170 -20.72 -6.19 9.85
CA ASN A 170 -21.31 -6.56 8.55
C ASN A 170 -20.28 -7.36 7.71
N ASP A 171 -19.68 -6.74 6.69
CA ASP A 171 -18.78 -7.33 5.71
C ASP A 171 -17.38 -6.70 5.70
N TYR A 172 -16.97 -6.06 6.80
CA TYR A 172 -15.62 -5.48 6.93
C TYR A 172 -15.05 -5.63 8.34
N TYR A 173 -13.72 -5.75 8.41
CA TYR A 173 -12.97 -5.58 9.64
C TYR A 173 -12.84 -4.10 9.96
N ILE A 174 -12.89 -3.75 11.25
CA ILE A 174 -12.64 -2.40 11.75
C ILE A 174 -11.43 -2.37 12.66
N HIS A 175 -10.60 -1.35 12.48
CA HIS A 175 -9.42 -1.09 13.30
C HIS A 175 -9.32 0.39 13.66
N GLU A 176 -9.20 0.69 14.96
CA GLU A 176 -8.83 2.02 15.43
C GLU A 176 -7.30 2.10 15.47
N LEU A 177 -6.74 3.03 14.70
CA LEU A 177 -5.30 3.21 14.62
C LEU A 177 -4.74 3.69 15.98
N ASN A 178 -3.62 3.10 16.37
CA ASN A 178 -2.97 3.38 17.64
C ASN A 178 -1.57 3.96 17.40
N PRO A 179 -1.26 5.17 17.92
CA PRO A 179 0.06 5.79 17.75
C PRO A 179 1.21 5.00 18.38
N ARG A 180 0.92 4.10 19.33
CA ARG A 180 1.93 3.23 19.94
C ARG A 180 2.25 1.99 19.11
N HIS A 181 1.35 1.61 18.20
CA HIS A 181 1.51 0.47 17.29
C HIS A 181 0.70 0.72 16.03
N VAL A 182 1.30 1.46 15.11
CA VAL A 182 0.63 1.84 13.87
C VAL A 182 0.55 0.64 12.94
N LEU A 183 -0.67 0.26 12.58
CA LEU A 183 -0.90 -0.61 11.44
C LEU A 183 -1.15 0.27 10.21
N PHE A 184 -0.27 0.19 9.24
CA PHE A 184 -0.38 1.00 8.03
C PHE A 184 -1.05 0.24 6.88
N GLY A 185 -1.71 1.00 6.01
CA GLY A 185 -2.10 0.60 4.66
C GLY A 185 -1.21 1.25 3.60
N GLY A 186 -1.65 1.25 2.38
CA GLY A 186 -0.90 1.84 1.27
C GLY A 186 -1.79 2.23 0.09
N ALA A 187 -1.20 2.77 -0.97
CA ALA A 187 -1.91 3.19 -2.18
C ALA A 187 -2.49 2.03 -3.01
N ASN A 188 -2.36 0.80 -2.54
CA ASN A 188 -2.89 -0.39 -3.22
C ASN A 188 -4.41 -0.51 -2.98
N GLY A 189 -5.19 0.44 -3.48
CA GLY A 189 -6.63 0.45 -3.33
C GLY A 189 -7.09 0.90 -1.94
N CYS A 190 -6.59 2.02 -1.45
CA CYS A 190 -7.10 2.66 -0.26
C CYS A 190 -8.03 3.83 -0.62
N VAL A 191 -9.20 3.87 0.03
CA VAL A 191 -10.17 4.95 -0.08
C VAL A 191 -10.15 5.76 1.22
N PHE A 192 -10.05 7.07 1.12
CA PHE A 192 -10.05 8.00 2.25
C PHE A 192 -11.24 8.95 2.16
N ARG A 193 -11.82 9.36 3.29
CA ARG A 193 -12.53 10.64 3.31
C ARG A 193 -11.54 11.74 2.98
N LYS A 194 -11.91 12.67 2.10
CA LYS A 194 -10.99 13.74 1.69
C LYS A 194 -10.53 14.60 2.87
N GLU A 195 -11.40 14.81 3.86
CA GLU A 195 -11.12 15.56 5.09
C GLU A 195 -9.91 15.00 5.87
N VAL A 196 -9.60 13.71 5.76
CA VAL A 196 -8.37 13.12 6.36
C VAL A 196 -7.13 13.91 5.98
N PHE A 197 -7.01 14.30 4.71
CA PHE A 197 -5.82 15.02 4.23
C PHE A 197 -5.77 16.47 4.74
N GLU A 198 -6.90 17.06 5.11
CA GLU A 198 -6.97 18.36 5.79
C GLU A 198 -6.52 18.19 7.25
N ASP A 199 -7.06 17.23 7.95
CA ASP A 199 -6.76 16.94 9.37
C ASP A 199 -5.28 16.59 9.62
N ILE A 200 -4.66 15.86 8.69
CA ILE A 200 -3.24 15.45 8.79
C ILE A 200 -2.28 16.42 8.09
N ASN A 201 -2.79 17.55 7.59
CA ASN A 201 -2.02 18.59 6.88
C ASN A 201 -1.35 18.07 5.58
N GLY A 202 -2.13 17.37 4.73
CA GLY A 202 -1.75 16.93 3.38
C GLY A 202 -1.12 15.54 3.32
N TYR A 203 -0.80 15.14 2.10
CA TYR A 203 -0.20 13.84 1.83
C TYR A 203 1.33 13.94 1.80
N THR A 204 2.00 12.96 2.40
CA THR A 204 3.46 12.80 2.32
C THR A 204 3.83 11.47 1.69
N ARG A 205 3.60 10.37 2.40
CA ARG A 205 3.80 8.99 1.96
C ARG A 205 2.70 8.13 2.54
N ASP A 206 2.40 7.00 1.90
CA ASP A 206 1.33 6.12 2.33
C ASP A 206 1.43 5.74 3.82
N VAL A 207 2.60 5.28 4.25
CA VAL A 207 2.84 4.87 5.65
C VAL A 207 2.75 6.06 6.62
N ASP A 208 3.24 7.24 6.21
CA ASP A 208 3.20 8.45 7.03
C ASP A 208 1.78 9.00 7.19
N VAL A 209 0.90 8.80 6.18
CA VAL A 209 -0.54 9.10 6.28
C VAL A 209 -1.16 8.31 7.43
N PHE A 210 -0.93 6.98 7.46
CA PHE A 210 -1.45 6.13 8.52
C PHE A 210 -0.87 6.46 9.89
N ALA A 211 0.41 6.83 9.96
CA ALA A 211 1.03 7.31 11.21
C ALA A 211 0.37 8.60 11.72
N SER A 212 0.04 9.52 10.81
CA SER A 212 -0.67 10.77 11.16
C SER A 212 -2.11 10.51 11.57
N MET A 213 -2.81 9.61 10.88
CA MET A 213 -4.15 9.17 11.26
C MET A 213 -4.15 8.47 12.64
N ALA A 214 -3.08 7.75 12.98
CA ALA A 214 -2.95 7.08 14.27
C ALA A 214 -2.79 8.06 15.42
N ASP A 215 -2.12 9.19 15.23
CA ASP A 215 -2.04 10.27 16.25
C ASP A 215 -3.44 10.81 16.60
N LEU A 216 -4.36 10.79 15.63
CA LEU A 216 -5.75 11.22 15.79
C LEU A 216 -6.71 10.04 16.10
N ARG A 217 -6.20 8.83 16.32
CA ARG A 217 -6.97 7.61 16.60
C ARG A 217 -8.10 7.34 15.61
N MET A 218 -7.86 7.64 14.36
CA MET A 218 -8.82 7.44 13.29
C MET A 218 -9.11 5.95 13.06
N LYS A 219 -10.33 5.64 12.61
CA LYS A 219 -10.74 4.26 12.31
C LYS A 219 -10.59 3.95 10.83
N VAL A 220 -10.13 2.74 10.55
CA VAL A 220 -9.95 2.20 9.21
C VAL A 220 -10.74 0.90 9.08
N ALA A 221 -11.43 0.74 7.96
CA ALA A 221 -12.11 -0.49 7.59
C ALA A 221 -11.27 -1.31 6.60
N VAL A 222 -11.41 -2.63 6.65
CA VAL A 222 -10.87 -3.56 5.64
C VAL A 222 -12.02 -4.45 5.17
N PRO A 223 -12.70 -4.12 4.05
CA PRO A 223 -13.78 -4.94 3.51
C PRO A 223 -13.33 -6.34 3.12
N LEU A 224 -14.22 -7.33 3.31
CA LEU A 224 -13.89 -8.74 3.13
C LEU A 224 -13.76 -9.15 1.65
N ASN A 225 -14.51 -8.51 0.75
CA ASN A 225 -14.66 -8.97 -0.63
C ASN A 225 -13.84 -8.20 -1.68
N PRO A 226 -13.69 -6.85 -1.63
CA PRO A 226 -12.99 -6.12 -2.69
C PRO A 226 -11.51 -6.48 -2.73
N ARG A 227 -11.00 -6.67 -3.94
CA ARG A 227 -9.61 -7.07 -4.21
C ARG A 227 -8.97 -6.19 -5.26
N VAL A 228 -7.67 -5.99 -5.07
CA VAL A 228 -6.78 -5.38 -6.06
C VAL A 228 -5.67 -6.37 -6.40
N TYR A 229 -5.37 -6.53 -7.67
CA TYR A 229 -4.20 -7.24 -8.13
C TYR A 229 -3.04 -6.27 -8.27
N HIS A 230 -1.98 -6.47 -7.48
CA HIS A 230 -0.75 -5.68 -7.60
C HIS A 230 0.22 -6.39 -8.54
N LYS A 231 0.39 -5.81 -9.73
CA LYS A 231 1.24 -6.36 -10.79
C LYS A 231 2.72 -6.04 -10.53
N THR A 232 3.26 -6.58 -9.45
CA THR A 232 4.67 -6.40 -9.09
C THR A 232 5.61 -7.19 -10.02
N SER A 233 6.92 -7.00 -9.87
CA SER A 233 7.92 -7.76 -10.64
C SER A 233 7.77 -9.26 -10.44
N SER A 234 7.69 -10.00 -11.52
CA SER A 234 7.48 -11.47 -11.53
C SER A 234 8.69 -12.27 -11.09
N ASP A 235 9.88 -11.66 -11.09
CA ASP A 235 11.15 -12.31 -10.77
C ASP A 235 11.52 -12.09 -9.30
N LEU A 236 11.56 -13.20 -8.55
CA LEU A 236 11.92 -13.23 -7.14
C LEU A 236 13.28 -12.56 -6.86
N PHE A 237 14.32 -12.84 -7.66
CA PHE A 237 15.66 -12.32 -7.42
C PHE A 237 15.75 -10.82 -7.67
N ASN A 238 15.18 -10.34 -8.77
CA ASN A 238 15.08 -8.91 -9.05
C ASN A 238 14.28 -8.18 -7.99
N PHE A 239 13.23 -8.80 -7.49
CA PHE A 239 12.42 -8.27 -6.42
C PHE A 239 13.21 -8.15 -5.10
N MET A 240 13.91 -9.20 -4.70
CA MET A 240 14.76 -9.18 -3.50
C MET A 240 15.84 -8.11 -3.59
N LYS A 241 16.57 -8.02 -4.71
CA LYS A 241 17.55 -6.96 -4.99
C LYS A 241 16.94 -5.56 -4.87
N LYS A 242 15.71 -5.37 -5.36
CA LYS A 242 14.98 -4.09 -5.22
C LYS A 242 14.76 -3.75 -3.75
N LYS A 243 14.43 -4.74 -2.89
CA LYS A 243 14.25 -4.52 -1.44
C LYS A 243 15.54 -4.11 -0.77
N GLY A 244 16.67 -4.73 -1.09
CA GLY A 244 17.98 -4.31 -0.60
C GLY A 244 18.33 -2.87 -0.96
N ILE A 245 18.05 -2.45 -2.21
CA ILE A 245 18.22 -1.06 -2.63
C ILE A 245 17.33 -0.09 -1.83
N TYR A 246 16.07 -0.47 -1.57
CA TYR A 246 15.16 0.35 -0.77
C TYR A 246 15.61 0.46 0.68
N PHE A 247 16.05 -0.64 1.27
CA PHE A 247 16.59 -0.64 2.63
C PHE A 247 17.88 0.21 2.73
N TYR A 248 18.80 0.08 1.79
CA TYR A 248 20.01 0.93 1.73
C TYR A 248 19.65 2.42 1.68
N ARG A 249 18.72 2.82 0.81
CA ARG A 249 18.24 4.21 0.73
C ARG A 249 17.59 4.65 2.05
N PHE A 250 16.80 3.77 2.67
CA PHE A 250 16.17 4.03 3.94
C PHE A 250 17.20 4.36 5.02
N ILE A 251 18.19 3.51 5.28
CA ILE A 251 19.21 3.74 6.33
C ILE A 251 20.16 4.89 6.01
N LYS A 252 20.31 5.27 4.74
CA LYS A 252 21.15 6.38 4.34
C LYS A 252 20.49 7.74 4.53
N ASN A 253 19.25 7.88 4.06
CA ASN A 253 18.59 9.19 3.95
C ASN A 253 17.14 9.20 4.40
N ASP A 254 16.33 8.19 4.00
CA ASP A 254 14.89 8.30 4.01
C ASP A 254 14.31 8.31 5.42
N TYR A 255 14.93 7.62 6.39
CA TYR A 255 14.47 7.60 7.78
C TYR A 255 14.46 8.99 8.43
N LYS A 256 15.28 9.92 7.93
CA LYS A 256 15.36 11.30 8.44
C LYS A 256 14.13 12.14 8.12
N ILE A 257 13.45 11.80 7.02
CA ILE A 257 12.31 12.56 6.48
C ILE A 257 10.97 11.81 6.62
N LYS A 258 10.99 10.54 7.03
CA LYS A 258 9.78 9.76 7.30
C LYS A 258 9.26 10.07 8.71
N LYS A 259 7.95 10.23 8.83
CA LYS A 259 7.27 10.34 10.11
C LYS A 259 7.24 8.98 10.81
N TYR A 260 6.97 7.92 10.04
CA TYR A 260 6.95 6.56 10.54
C TYR A 260 8.35 5.96 10.57
N ASN A 261 8.77 5.50 11.75
CA ASN A 261 10.02 4.77 11.94
C ASN A 261 9.71 3.37 12.52
N TRP A 262 10.32 2.33 11.95
CA TRP A 262 10.20 0.94 12.39
C TRP A 262 10.74 0.71 13.80
N VAL A 263 11.73 1.50 14.20
CA VAL A 263 12.34 1.49 15.52
C VAL A 263 12.09 2.84 16.16
N GLU A 264 11.25 2.88 17.16
CA GLU A 264 11.04 4.07 17.97
C GLU A 264 12.11 4.18 19.07
N ARG A 265 12.18 5.34 19.73
CA ARG A 265 13.20 5.65 20.75
C ARG A 265 13.10 4.82 22.02
N ARG A 266 12.01 4.06 22.24
CA ARG A 266 11.82 3.25 23.44
C ARG A 266 12.68 2.01 23.42
N ALA A 267 13.26 1.66 24.57
CA ALA A 267 14.03 0.42 24.73
C ALA A 267 13.21 -0.83 24.35
N SER A 268 11.89 -0.83 24.66
CA SER A 268 10.98 -1.92 24.29
C SER A 268 10.86 -2.11 22.77
N ASP A 269 10.88 -1.04 21.99
CA ASP A 269 10.73 -1.11 20.55
C ASP A 269 12.04 -1.57 19.88
N LYS A 270 13.16 -1.13 20.42
CA LYS A 270 14.49 -1.64 20.04
C LYS A 270 14.63 -3.13 20.33
N LEU A 271 14.18 -3.58 21.50
CA LEU A 271 14.17 -5.00 21.86
C LEU A 271 13.26 -5.80 20.91
N ARG A 272 12.05 -5.31 20.62
CA ARG A 272 11.14 -5.97 19.66
C ARG A 272 11.75 -6.08 18.28
N PHE A 273 12.42 -5.02 17.80
CA PHE A 273 13.13 -5.06 16.53
C PHE A 273 14.25 -6.10 16.53
N LEU A 274 15.06 -6.15 17.58
CA LEU A 274 16.10 -7.18 17.72
C LEU A 274 15.50 -8.58 17.73
N LEU A 275 14.44 -8.82 18.51
CA LEU A 275 13.74 -10.10 18.54
C LEU A 275 13.15 -10.48 17.18
N LEU A 276 12.63 -9.50 16.42
CA LEU A 276 12.15 -9.72 15.06
C LEU A 276 13.29 -10.18 14.13
N VAL A 277 14.46 -9.52 14.21
CA VAL A 277 15.64 -9.92 13.44
C VAL A 277 16.10 -11.34 13.82
N LEU A 278 16.24 -11.65 15.11
CA LEU A 278 16.64 -12.96 15.58
C LEU A 278 15.63 -14.05 15.19
N SER A 279 14.33 -13.78 15.31
CA SER A 279 13.28 -14.70 14.91
C SER A 279 13.29 -14.98 13.41
N SER A 280 13.57 -13.95 12.61
CA SER A 280 13.66 -14.05 11.14
C SER A 280 14.85 -14.92 10.70
N LEU A 281 15.98 -14.81 11.41
CA LEU A 281 17.17 -15.63 11.15
C LEU A 281 17.02 -17.07 11.65
N SER A 282 16.24 -17.32 12.70
CA SER A 282 16.04 -18.67 13.24
C SER A 282 15.18 -19.57 12.35
N ILE A 283 14.51 -19.01 11.32
CA ILE A 283 13.59 -19.69 10.41
C ILE A 283 12.36 -20.28 11.11
N LEU A 284 12.48 -20.77 12.35
CA LEU A 284 11.44 -21.51 13.05
C LEU A 284 10.10 -20.77 13.20
N PRO A 285 10.04 -19.50 13.63
CA PRO A 285 8.77 -18.77 13.72
C PRO A 285 8.09 -18.58 12.36
N SER A 286 8.87 -18.29 11.32
CA SER A 286 8.33 -18.14 9.95
C SER A 286 7.88 -19.48 9.36
N LEU A 287 8.54 -20.60 9.71
CA LEU A 287 8.12 -21.94 9.34
C LEU A 287 6.79 -22.32 10.02
N ILE A 288 6.64 -22.06 11.31
CA ILE A 288 5.37 -22.27 12.03
C ILE A 288 4.24 -21.46 11.39
N THR A 289 4.48 -20.18 11.10
CA THR A 289 3.51 -19.33 10.39
C THR A 289 3.14 -19.93 9.04
N SER A 290 4.13 -20.36 8.26
CA SER A 290 3.97 -20.98 6.95
C SER A 290 3.08 -22.23 7.02
N LEU A 291 3.42 -23.18 7.89
CA LEU A 291 2.66 -24.41 8.07
C LEU A 291 1.22 -24.14 8.51
N ASN A 292 1.02 -23.24 9.47
CA ASN A 292 -0.32 -22.83 9.90
C ASN A 292 -1.15 -22.26 8.74
N GLN A 293 -0.55 -21.45 7.85
CA GLN A 293 -1.25 -20.91 6.68
C GLN A 293 -1.51 -21.99 5.63
N VAL A 294 -0.60 -22.94 5.41
CA VAL A 294 -0.86 -24.09 4.54
C VAL A 294 -2.04 -24.89 5.05
N PHE A 295 -2.08 -25.24 6.34
CA PHE A 295 -3.19 -26.00 6.94
C PHE A 295 -4.53 -25.23 6.87
N LYS A 296 -4.52 -23.91 7.11
CA LYS A 296 -5.75 -23.11 7.08
C LYS A 296 -6.30 -22.87 5.67
N THR A 297 -5.40 -22.74 4.68
CA THR A 297 -5.80 -22.24 3.34
C THR A 297 -5.66 -23.28 2.23
N GLY A 298 -4.95 -24.39 2.48
CA GLY A 298 -4.58 -25.38 1.45
C GLY A 298 -3.58 -24.86 0.41
N LYS A 299 -2.97 -23.70 0.62
CA LYS A 299 -2.14 -23.02 -0.37
C LYS A 299 -0.66 -23.23 -0.12
N PHE A 300 -0.02 -24.06 -0.92
CA PHE A 300 1.39 -24.45 -0.76
C PHE A 300 2.40 -23.33 -1.01
N PHE A 301 2.04 -22.24 -1.69
CA PHE A 301 2.94 -21.11 -1.87
C PHE A 301 3.38 -20.47 -0.54
N TRP A 302 2.64 -20.69 0.56
CA TRP A 302 3.06 -20.26 1.90
C TRP A 302 4.40 -20.85 2.35
N LEU A 303 4.83 -21.99 1.77
CA LEU A 303 6.15 -22.59 2.06
C LEU A 303 7.32 -21.70 1.62
N LEU A 304 7.07 -20.68 0.77
CA LEU A 304 8.08 -19.67 0.42
C LEU A 304 8.39 -18.72 1.59
N HIS A 305 7.45 -18.55 2.55
CA HIS A 305 7.57 -17.56 3.62
C HIS A 305 8.87 -17.66 4.43
N PRO A 306 9.29 -18.82 4.97
CA PRO A 306 10.51 -18.91 5.77
C PRO A 306 11.78 -18.59 4.97
N PHE A 307 11.87 -19.03 3.72
CA PHE A 307 13.02 -18.74 2.85
C PHE A 307 13.10 -17.26 2.49
N TYR A 308 11.97 -16.65 2.15
CA TYR A 308 11.89 -15.25 1.80
C TYR A 308 12.25 -14.34 2.99
N VAL A 309 11.69 -14.62 4.17
CA VAL A 309 11.99 -13.89 5.41
C VAL A 309 13.47 -14.00 5.78
N PHE A 310 14.04 -15.23 5.75
CA PHE A 310 15.45 -15.46 6.04
C PHE A 310 16.37 -14.70 5.07
N TYR A 311 16.13 -14.82 3.76
CA TYR A 311 16.95 -14.17 2.75
C TYR A 311 16.95 -12.63 2.89
N ILE A 312 15.79 -12.01 3.00
CA ILE A 312 15.69 -10.55 3.17
C ILE A 312 16.36 -10.10 4.47
N SER A 313 16.24 -10.89 5.54
CA SER A 313 16.90 -10.60 6.82
C SER A 313 18.41 -10.62 6.68
N LEU A 314 18.94 -11.62 6.00
CA LEU A 314 20.38 -11.73 5.73
C LEU A 314 20.87 -10.56 4.86
N GLU A 315 20.15 -10.22 3.80
CA GLU A 315 20.48 -9.08 2.93
C GLU A 315 20.52 -7.75 3.70
N TYR A 316 19.52 -7.51 4.57
CA TYR A 316 19.45 -6.31 5.39
C TYR A 316 20.61 -6.24 6.41
N ILE A 317 20.97 -7.37 7.01
CA ILE A 317 22.14 -7.44 7.91
C ILE A 317 23.43 -7.12 7.16
N ILE A 318 23.64 -7.74 5.99
CA ILE A 318 24.81 -7.48 5.16
C ILE A 318 24.91 -6.00 4.80
N ILE A 319 23.81 -5.41 4.31
CA ILE A 319 23.76 -3.97 3.99
C ILE A 319 24.05 -3.12 5.24
N SER A 320 23.52 -3.48 6.40
CA SER A 320 23.76 -2.77 7.66
C SER A 320 25.21 -2.83 8.10
N LEU A 321 25.88 -3.97 7.98
CA LEU A 321 27.29 -4.15 8.31
C LEU A 321 28.20 -3.32 7.39
N PHE A 322 27.95 -3.34 6.09
CA PHE A 322 28.70 -2.49 5.14
C PHE A 322 28.40 -0.99 5.29
N ASN A 323 27.32 -0.63 5.98
CA ASN A 323 26.92 0.75 6.24
C ASN A 323 26.71 1.02 7.73
N ILE A 324 27.55 0.45 8.57
CA ILE A 324 27.35 0.40 10.03
C ILE A 324 27.16 1.77 10.67
N LYS A 325 27.87 2.82 10.21
CA LYS A 325 27.70 4.18 10.70
C LYS A 325 26.28 4.71 10.48
N ASN A 326 25.72 4.50 9.28
CA ASN A 326 24.36 4.93 8.95
C ASN A 326 23.32 4.10 9.72
N PHE A 327 23.54 2.79 9.84
CA PHE A 327 22.66 1.91 10.58
C PHE A 327 22.62 2.24 12.07
N LEU A 328 23.78 2.43 12.69
CA LEU A 328 23.88 2.82 14.11
C LEU A 328 23.24 4.20 14.34
N HIS A 329 23.43 5.14 13.42
CA HIS A 329 22.79 6.45 13.53
C HIS A 329 21.26 6.35 13.44
N TYR A 330 20.72 5.46 12.59
CA TYR A 330 19.28 5.16 12.54
C TYR A 330 18.79 4.47 13.82
N TYR A 331 19.51 3.43 14.27
CA TYR A 331 19.07 2.58 15.39
C TYR A 331 19.17 3.26 16.76
N LEU A 332 20.15 4.13 16.94
CA LEU A 332 20.40 4.82 18.21
C LEU A 332 19.66 6.16 18.36
N ARG A 333 19.11 6.67 17.25
CA ARG A 333 18.31 7.90 17.24
C ARG A 333 16.99 7.72 17.98
#